data_98d9cc7eae4702d4eba636ee02282563
#
_entry.id   98d9cc7eae4702d4eba636ee02282563
#
_cell.length_a   1.000
_cell.length_b   1.000
_cell.length_c   1.000
_cell.angle_alpha   90.00
_cell.angle_beta   90.00
_cell.angle_gamma   90.00
#
_symmetry.space_group_name_H-M   'P 1'
#
loop_
_entity.id
_entity.type
_entity.pdbx_description
1 polymer ?
#
loop_
_entity_poly.entity_id
_entity_poly.type
_entity_poly.pdbx_seq_one_letter_code
_entity_poly.pdbx_strand_id
1 'polypeptide(L)'
;MNCDETWCRVRLNNKKQRKGYIWCLINKAAKIVIFFFDEGSRGRKVLTEFLGDANIKALKSDAYNAYYYLDDKECGIEHLCCLEHARAKSYQAWIQGKCEEAKFFLAKIEALYNNLERTYKEHGFTPELIKEGRNSAVTIEIISDIRQRVTQLLSDGIEKSEV
;
A
#
# COMPACT_ATOMS: atom_id res chain seq x y z
N MET A 1 -1.34 8.00 -8.59
CA MET A 1 -2.27 8.46 -7.53
C MET A 1 -2.11 7.57 -6.31
N ASN A 2 -2.33 8.06 -5.09
CA ASN A 2 -2.41 7.23 -3.89
C ASN A 2 -3.86 7.22 -3.39
N CYS A 3 -4.35 6.08 -2.93
CA CYS A 3 -5.68 5.93 -2.36
C CYS A 3 -5.58 5.15 -1.04
N ASP A 4 -6.35 5.59 -0.07
CA ASP A 4 -6.48 4.94 1.23
C ASP A 4 -7.85 5.29 1.83
N GLU A 5 -8.37 4.45 2.73
CA GLU A 5 -9.60 4.71 3.42
C GLU A 5 -9.48 4.42 4.92
N THR A 6 -10.21 5.18 5.70
CA THR A 6 -10.32 4.95 7.13
C THR A 6 -11.78 4.93 7.56
N TRP A 7 -12.10 4.13 8.56
CA TRP A 7 -13.44 4.11 9.10
C TRP A 7 -13.65 5.21 10.14
N CYS A 8 -14.88 5.68 10.24
CA CYS A 8 -15.32 6.60 11.29
C CYS A 8 -16.67 6.18 11.85
N ARG A 9 -16.97 6.66 13.05
CA ARG A 9 -18.29 6.49 13.65
C ARG A 9 -19.17 7.67 13.26
N VAL A 10 -20.31 7.37 12.67
CA VAL A 10 -21.33 8.38 12.32
C VAL A 10 -22.48 8.30 13.30
N ARG A 11 -22.80 9.40 13.94
CA ARG A 11 -23.95 9.50 14.85
C ARG A 11 -25.19 9.85 14.06
N LEU A 12 -26.22 9.03 14.16
CA LEU A 12 -27.52 9.26 13.54
C LEU A 12 -28.43 10.08 14.47
N ASN A 13 -29.47 10.69 13.91
CA ASN A 13 -30.43 11.51 14.64
C ASN A 13 -31.15 10.76 15.79
N ASN A 14 -31.31 9.44 15.65
CA ASN A 14 -31.90 8.56 16.66
C ASN A 14 -30.90 8.08 17.73
N LYS A 15 -29.76 8.74 17.90
CA LYS A 15 -28.65 8.40 18.81
C LYS A 15 -27.96 7.07 18.47
N LYS A 16 -28.38 6.33 17.45
CA LYS A 16 -27.66 5.15 16.96
C LYS A 16 -26.35 5.57 16.30
N GLN A 17 -25.39 4.68 16.31
CA GLN A 17 -24.12 4.87 15.64
C GLN A 17 -24.01 3.84 14.51
N ARG A 18 -23.42 4.26 13.40
CA ARG A 18 -23.03 3.36 12.33
C ARG A 18 -21.59 3.61 11.92
N LYS A 19 -21.02 2.66 11.22
CA LYS A 19 -19.70 2.77 10.62
C LYS A 19 -19.85 3.44 9.26
N GLY A 20 -19.02 4.42 8.99
CA GLY A 20 -18.84 5.01 7.68
C GLY A 20 -17.36 5.04 7.33
N TYR A 21 -17.02 5.43 6.11
CA TYR A 21 -15.65 5.43 5.61
C TYR A 21 -15.32 6.77 4.96
N ILE A 22 -14.15 7.28 5.31
CA ILE A 22 -13.56 8.45 4.67
C ILE A 22 -12.47 7.95 3.74
N TRP A 23 -12.60 8.26 2.48
CA TRP A 23 -11.63 7.96 1.45
C TRP A 23 -10.74 9.17 1.18
N CYS A 24 -9.47 8.93 0.95
CA CYS A 24 -8.50 9.96 0.61
C CYS A 24 -7.75 9.56 -0.67
N LEU A 25 -7.82 10.41 -1.68
CA LEU A 25 -7.03 10.27 -2.90
C LEU A 25 -6.04 11.41 -3.02
N ILE A 26 -4.79 11.08 -3.33
CA ILE A 26 -3.71 12.06 -3.43
C ILE A 26 -3.02 11.93 -4.80
N ASN A 27 -3.04 13.01 -5.56
CA ASN A 27 -2.19 13.16 -6.73
C ASN A 27 -1.08 14.16 -6.43
N LYS A 28 0.11 13.64 -6.10
CA LYS A 28 1.25 14.48 -5.72
C LYS A 28 1.75 15.37 -6.88
N ALA A 29 1.70 14.87 -8.10
CA ALA A 29 2.16 15.61 -9.27
C ALA A 29 1.25 16.81 -9.56
N ALA A 30 -0.06 16.62 -9.45
CA ALA A 30 -1.05 17.69 -9.62
C ALA A 30 -1.26 18.53 -8.36
N LYS A 31 -0.68 18.14 -7.20
CA LYS A 31 -0.88 18.76 -5.88
C LYS A 31 -2.36 18.77 -5.47
N ILE A 32 -3.10 17.71 -5.78
CA ILE A 32 -4.52 17.57 -5.48
C ILE A 32 -4.71 16.52 -4.41
N VAL A 33 -5.54 16.85 -3.42
CA VAL A 33 -6.05 15.91 -2.40
C VAL A 33 -7.57 15.95 -2.45
N ILE A 34 -8.18 14.78 -2.53
CA ILE A 34 -9.63 14.63 -2.56
C ILE A 34 -10.03 13.77 -1.37
N PHE A 35 -10.99 14.24 -0.59
CA PHE A 35 -11.66 13.47 0.44
C PHE A 35 -13.12 13.28 0.06
N PHE A 36 -13.63 12.05 0.21
CA PHE A 36 -15.05 11.80 0.12
C PHE A 36 -15.50 10.81 1.20
N PHE A 37 -16.76 10.84 1.52
CA PHE A 37 -17.35 10.03 2.56
C PHE A 37 -18.35 9.04 1.96
N ASP A 38 -18.25 7.77 2.38
CA ASP A 38 -19.25 6.74 2.08
C ASP A 38 -19.91 6.24 3.35
N GLU A 39 -21.24 6.19 3.30
CA GLU A 39 -22.06 5.90 4.47
C GLU A 39 -22.05 4.44 4.93
N GLY A 40 -21.50 3.50 4.18
CA GLY A 40 -21.66 2.12 4.58
C GLY A 40 -20.63 1.14 4.06
N SER A 41 -19.83 1.49 3.07
CA SER A 41 -18.97 0.54 2.41
C SER A 41 -17.55 1.03 2.21
N ARG A 42 -16.59 0.10 2.33
CA ARG A 42 -15.22 0.24 1.84
C ARG A 42 -14.97 -0.72 0.66
N GLY A 43 -16.03 -1.10 -0.02
CA GLY A 43 -15.95 -2.10 -1.08
C GLY A 43 -15.55 -1.51 -2.43
N ARG A 44 -15.19 -2.41 -3.36
CA ARG A 44 -14.82 -2.11 -4.75
C ARG A 44 -15.76 -1.10 -5.42
N LYS A 45 -17.10 -1.29 -5.25
CA LYS A 45 -18.11 -0.47 -5.90
C LYS A 45 -17.94 1.02 -5.61
N VAL A 46 -17.66 1.39 -4.36
CA VAL A 46 -17.46 2.78 -3.95
C VAL A 46 -16.32 3.43 -4.72
N LEU A 47 -15.19 2.71 -4.81
CA LEU A 47 -14.02 3.22 -5.52
C LEU A 47 -14.25 3.29 -7.03
N THR A 48 -14.86 2.26 -7.63
CA THR A 48 -15.12 2.24 -9.07
C THR A 48 -16.12 3.33 -9.50
N GLU A 49 -17.16 3.56 -8.72
CA GLU A 49 -18.12 4.65 -8.99
C GLU A 49 -17.48 6.03 -8.83
N PHE A 50 -16.61 6.19 -7.83
CA PHE A 50 -15.92 7.46 -7.62
C PHE A 50 -14.88 7.75 -8.71
N LEU A 51 -14.10 6.75 -9.11
CA LEU A 51 -13.10 6.91 -10.18
C LEU A 51 -13.75 7.11 -11.53
N GLY A 52 -14.89 6.44 -11.80
CA GLY A 52 -15.61 6.55 -13.07
C GLY A 52 -14.68 6.38 -14.27
N ASP A 53 -14.75 7.32 -15.20
CA ASP A 53 -13.93 7.37 -16.42
C ASP A 53 -12.61 8.14 -16.26
N ALA A 54 -12.15 8.36 -15.02
CA ALA A 54 -10.92 9.12 -14.76
C ALA A 54 -9.71 8.43 -15.38
N ASN A 55 -8.94 9.17 -16.18
CA ASN A 55 -7.71 8.67 -16.80
C ASN A 55 -6.57 8.56 -15.76
N ILE A 56 -6.55 7.45 -15.03
CA ILE A 56 -5.55 7.15 -14.01
C ILE A 56 -4.60 6.10 -14.56
N LYS A 57 -3.31 6.44 -14.69
CA LYS A 57 -2.29 5.50 -15.17
C LYS A 57 -1.87 4.50 -14.10
N ALA A 58 -1.72 4.95 -12.85
CA ALA A 58 -1.30 4.11 -11.74
C ALA A 58 -1.98 4.54 -10.43
N LEU A 59 -2.42 3.57 -9.64
CA LEU A 59 -3.01 3.78 -8.32
C LEU A 59 -2.26 2.95 -7.28
N LYS A 60 -1.76 3.62 -6.24
CA LYS A 60 -1.13 2.97 -5.10
C LYS A 60 -2.10 2.90 -3.93
N SER A 61 -2.35 1.70 -3.40
CA SER A 61 -3.19 1.45 -2.24
C SER A 61 -2.54 0.45 -1.27
N ASP A 62 -3.25 0.09 -0.21
CA ASP A 62 -2.93 -1.10 0.58
C ASP A 62 -3.30 -2.39 -0.19
N ALA A 63 -3.04 -3.55 0.42
CA ALA A 63 -3.38 -4.84 -0.16
C ALA A 63 -4.79 -5.31 0.26
N TYR A 64 -5.72 -4.40 0.48
CA TYR A 64 -7.10 -4.76 0.77
C TYR A 64 -7.82 -5.27 -0.48
N ASN A 65 -8.65 -6.30 -0.34
CA ASN A 65 -9.27 -7.00 -1.46
C ASN A 65 -10.17 -6.12 -2.35
N ALA A 66 -10.66 -4.99 -1.86
CA ALA A 66 -11.43 -4.04 -2.66
C ALA A 66 -10.63 -3.45 -3.82
N TYR A 67 -9.30 -3.49 -3.76
CA TYR A 67 -8.41 -2.98 -4.80
C TYR A 67 -7.96 -4.05 -5.81
N TYR A 68 -8.19 -5.36 -5.56
CA TYR A 68 -7.70 -6.44 -6.42
C TYR A 68 -8.23 -6.42 -7.84
N TYR A 69 -9.36 -5.74 -8.10
CA TYR A 69 -9.83 -5.55 -9.45
C TYR A 69 -8.88 -4.71 -10.33
N LEU A 70 -8.03 -3.90 -9.70
CA LEU A 70 -7.00 -3.12 -10.40
C LEU A 70 -5.87 -3.99 -10.93
N ASP A 71 -5.71 -5.23 -10.42
CA ASP A 71 -4.73 -6.19 -10.90
C ASP A 71 -5.15 -6.83 -12.23
N ASP A 72 -6.42 -6.63 -12.63
CA ASP A 72 -6.92 -7.03 -13.93
C ASP A 72 -6.35 -6.11 -15.02
N LYS A 73 -5.69 -6.71 -16.01
CA LYS A 73 -5.09 -5.97 -17.13
C LYS A 73 -6.11 -5.18 -17.96
N GLU A 74 -7.36 -5.61 -17.98
CA GLU A 74 -8.44 -4.91 -18.67
C GLU A 74 -8.82 -3.59 -17.99
N CYS A 75 -8.49 -3.44 -16.70
CA CYS A 75 -8.73 -2.21 -15.94
C CYS A 75 -7.89 -1.02 -16.46
N GLY A 76 -6.75 -1.28 -17.10
CA GLY A 76 -5.88 -0.24 -17.66
C GLY A 76 -5.18 0.64 -16.62
N ILE A 77 -5.32 0.34 -15.33
CA ILE A 77 -4.68 1.04 -14.22
C ILE A 77 -3.58 0.15 -13.65
N GLU A 78 -2.35 0.64 -13.58
CA GLU A 78 -1.28 -0.06 -12.88
C GLU A 78 -1.51 0.00 -11.37
N HIS A 79 -1.80 -1.15 -10.75
CA HIS A 79 -1.97 -1.24 -9.30
C HIS A 79 -0.61 -1.40 -8.60
N LEU A 80 -0.34 -0.54 -7.62
CA LEU A 80 0.89 -0.52 -6.84
C LEU A 80 0.57 -0.72 -5.36
N CYS A 81 1.06 -1.82 -4.78
CA CYS A 81 0.89 -2.07 -3.36
C CYS A 81 1.79 -1.17 -2.50
N CYS A 82 1.24 -0.67 -1.39
CA CYS A 82 1.94 0.24 -0.49
C CYS A 82 2.88 -0.54 0.44
N LEU A 83 4.19 -0.33 0.27
CA LEU A 83 5.22 -0.98 1.08
C LEU A 83 5.12 -0.59 2.57
N GLU A 84 4.62 0.61 2.89
CA GLU A 84 4.42 1.03 4.27
C GLU A 84 3.33 0.21 4.99
N HIS A 85 2.26 -0.15 4.28
CA HIS A 85 1.26 -1.07 4.81
C HIS A 85 1.84 -2.48 5.02
N ALA A 86 2.67 -2.96 4.09
CA ALA A 86 3.39 -4.23 4.27
C ALA A 86 4.30 -4.18 5.50
N ARG A 87 5.03 -3.08 5.71
CA ARG A 87 5.86 -2.85 6.90
C ARG A 87 5.02 -2.88 8.18
N ALA A 88 3.90 -2.17 8.21
CA ALA A 88 3.03 -2.11 9.37
C ALA A 88 2.44 -3.49 9.73
N LYS A 89 2.04 -4.28 8.72
CA LYS A 89 1.56 -5.66 8.91
C LYS A 89 2.66 -6.58 9.45
N SER A 90 3.87 -6.50 8.90
CA SER A 90 5.01 -7.25 9.41
C SER A 90 5.35 -6.87 10.84
N TYR A 91 5.27 -5.58 11.19
CA TYR A 91 5.48 -5.12 12.56
C TYR A 91 4.45 -5.71 13.53
N GLN A 92 3.17 -5.69 13.16
CA GLN A 92 2.11 -6.29 13.97
C GLN A 92 2.33 -7.80 14.16
N ALA A 93 2.65 -8.53 13.10
CA ALA A 93 2.92 -9.96 13.16
C ALA A 93 4.13 -10.29 14.05
N TRP A 94 5.17 -9.45 14.05
CA TRP A 94 6.32 -9.63 14.94
C TRP A 94 5.97 -9.33 16.40
N ILE A 95 5.34 -8.19 16.69
CA ILE A 95 5.06 -7.78 18.07
C ILE A 95 4.01 -8.68 18.73
N GLN A 96 2.93 -9.03 18.01
CA GLN A 96 1.81 -9.79 18.56
C GLN A 96 2.04 -11.30 18.42
N GLY A 97 2.51 -11.75 17.26
CA GLY A 97 2.69 -13.15 16.93
C GLY A 97 4.11 -13.68 17.18
N LYS A 98 5.07 -12.84 17.54
CA LYS A 98 6.51 -13.17 17.66
C LYS A 98 7.04 -13.93 16.43
N CYS A 99 6.52 -13.57 15.26
CA CYS A 99 6.84 -14.20 14.00
C CYS A 99 8.24 -13.75 13.52
N GLU A 100 9.23 -14.66 13.55
CA GLU A 100 10.59 -14.36 13.10
C GLU A 100 10.67 -14.01 11.61
N GLU A 101 9.80 -14.60 10.79
CA GLU A 101 9.69 -14.25 9.37
C GLU A 101 9.31 -12.78 9.17
N ALA A 102 8.39 -12.28 9.98
CA ALA A 102 7.99 -10.87 9.95
C ALA A 102 9.18 -9.94 10.26
N LYS A 103 10.08 -10.36 11.14
CA LYS A 103 11.30 -9.63 11.48
C LYS A 103 12.26 -9.52 10.28
N PHE A 104 12.38 -10.60 9.49
CA PHE A 104 13.15 -10.55 8.24
C PHE A 104 12.62 -9.49 7.29
N PHE A 105 11.30 -9.47 7.04
CA PHE A 105 10.68 -8.48 6.15
C PHE A 105 10.86 -7.05 6.67
N LEU A 106 10.70 -6.84 7.98
CA LEU A 106 10.95 -5.53 8.60
C LEU A 106 12.36 -5.03 8.34
N ALA A 107 13.37 -5.88 8.58
CA ALA A 107 14.77 -5.51 8.37
C ALA A 107 15.06 -5.18 6.90
N LYS A 108 14.50 -5.95 5.95
CA LYS A 108 14.68 -5.69 4.52
C LYS A 108 13.97 -4.41 4.06
N ILE A 109 12.76 -4.15 4.53
CA ILE A 109 12.04 -2.92 4.21
C ILE A 109 12.75 -1.70 4.81
N GLU A 110 13.26 -1.80 6.03
CA GLU A 110 14.06 -0.75 6.65
C GLU A 110 15.35 -0.47 5.88
N ALA A 111 16.07 -1.52 5.48
CA ALA A 111 17.27 -1.38 4.64
C ALA A 111 16.96 -0.69 3.30
N LEU A 112 15.81 -1.02 2.68
CA LEU A 112 15.35 -0.37 1.45
C LEU A 112 15.13 1.14 1.66
N TYR A 113 14.40 1.53 2.71
CA TYR A 113 14.17 2.94 3.02
C TYR A 113 15.47 3.69 3.34
N ASN A 114 16.34 3.10 4.17
CA ASN A 114 17.62 3.71 4.53
C ASN A 114 18.52 3.92 3.31
N ASN A 115 18.57 2.95 2.38
CA ASN A 115 19.34 3.10 1.16
C ASN A 115 18.80 4.22 0.26
N LEU A 116 17.48 4.27 0.07
CA LEU A 116 16.85 5.31 -0.73
C LEU A 116 16.99 6.69 -0.08
N GLU A 117 16.75 6.81 1.23
CA GLU A 117 16.91 8.07 1.96
C GLU A 117 18.34 8.60 1.90
N ARG A 118 19.34 7.72 2.02
CA ARG A 118 20.74 8.11 1.90
C ARG A 118 21.01 8.74 0.53
N THR A 119 20.57 8.09 -0.53
CA THR A 119 20.70 8.60 -1.90
C THR A 119 20.05 9.98 -2.05
N TYR A 120 18.87 10.17 -1.48
CA TYR A 120 18.19 11.47 -1.54
C TYR A 120 18.88 12.57 -0.71
N LYS A 121 19.44 12.22 0.43
CA LYS A 121 20.19 13.18 1.27
C LYS A 121 21.50 13.60 0.62
N GLU A 122 22.16 12.68 -0.07
CA GLU A 122 23.46 12.94 -0.72
C GLU A 122 23.32 13.68 -2.06
N HIS A 123 22.27 13.38 -2.83
CA HIS A 123 22.17 13.81 -4.23
C HIS A 123 20.94 14.67 -4.57
N GLY A 124 19.99 14.80 -3.63
CA GLY A 124 18.76 15.57 -3.82
C GLY A 124 17.57 14.73 -4.30
N PHE A 125 16.42 15.39 -4.50
CA PHE A 125 15.12 14.76 -4.77
C PHE A 125 14.62 14.99 -6.20
N THR A 126 15.49 14.98 -7.18
CA THR A 126 15.00 15.05 -8.56
C THR A 126 14.38 13.70 -8.99
N PRO A 127 13.43 13.71 -9.94
CA PRO A 127 12.85 12.46 -10.45
C PRO A 127 13.89 11.48 -11.00
N GLU A 128 14.96 12.02 -11.62
CA GLU A 128 16.05 11.24 -12.21
C GLU A 128 16.85 10.51 -11.12
N LEU A 129 17.26 11.24 -10.07
CA LEU A 129 18.00 10.67 -8.93
C LEU A 129 17.15 9.65 -8.15
N ILE A 130 15.86 9.93 -7.98
CA ILE A 130 14.92 8.97 -7.40
C ILE A 130 14.88 7.68 -8.22
N LYS A 131 14.81 7.80 -9.56
CA LYS A 131 14.80 6.66 -10.47
C LYS A 131 16.11 5.88 -10.39
N GLU A 132 17.23 6.56 -10.38
CA GLU A 132 18.57 5.97 -10.25
C GLU A 132 18.70 5.19 -8.93
N GLY A 133 18.37 5.81 -7.80
CA GLY A 133 18.42 5.15 -6.49
C GLY A 133 17.54 3.91 -6.42
N ARG A 134 16.35 3.94 -7.03
CA ARG A 134 15.44 2.79 -7.09
C ARG A 134 15.93 1.67 -8.00
N ASN A 135 16.80 1.96 -8.96
CA ASN A 135 17.41 0.99 -9.87
C ASN A 135 18.87 0.66 -9.48
N SER A 136 19.34 1.11 -8.34
CA SER A 136 20.68 0.76 -7.85
C SER A 136 20.79 -0.75 -7.57
N ALA A 137 21.99 -1.30 -7.69
CA ALA A 137 22.26 -2.71 -7.43
C ALA A 137 21.79 -3.12 -6.01
N VAL A 138 22.05 -2.29 -5.02
CA VAL A 138 21.62 -2.53 -3.62
C VAL A 138 20.09 -2.61 -3.50
N THR A 139 19.37 -1.68 -4.14
CA THR A 139 17.90 -1.69 -4.12
C THR A 139 17.34 -2.96 -4.80
N ILE A 140 17.91 -3.33 -5.95
CA ILE A 140 17.51 -4.54 -6.69
C ILE A 140 17.78 -5.80 -5.86
N GLU A 141 18.93 -5.89 -5.19
CA GLU A 141 19.28 -7.02 -4.32
C GLU A 141 18.27 -7.16 -3.16
N ILE A 142 17.98 -6.07 -2.43
CA ILE A 142 17.01 -6.10 -1.32
C ILE A 142 15.63 -6.56 -1.81
N ILE A 143 15.16 -6.06 -2.96
CA ILE A 143 13.89 -6.46 -3.53
C ILE A 143 13.91 -7.94 -3.97
N SER A 144 15.02 -8.41 -4.53
CA SER A 144 15.22 -9.81 -4.90
C SER A 144 15.12 -10.73 -3.69
N ASP A 145 15.77 -10.38 -2.59
CA ASP A 145 15.72 -11.13 -1.33
C ASP A 145 14.30 -11.24 -0.79
N ILE A 146 13.56 -10.11 -0.78
CA ILE A 146 12.15 -10.10 -0.36
C ILE A 146 11.33 -11.04 -1.24
N ARG A 147 11.47 -10.97 -2.57
CA ARG A 147 10.73 -11.81 -3.52
C ARG A 147 11.05 -13.28 -3.33
N GLN A 148 12.33 -13.63 -3.23
CA GLN A 148 12.77 -15.00 -3.03
C GLN A 148 12.17 -15.58 -1.75
N ARG A 149 12.20 -14.82 -0.66
CA ARG A 149 11.63 -15.28 0.62
C ARG A 149 10.11 -15.45 0.55
N VAL A 150 9.40 -14.54 -0.08
CA VAL A 150 7.95 -14.67 -0.30
C VAL A 150 7.65 -15.93 -1.12
N THR A 151 8.36 -16.17 -2.22
CA THR A 151 8.17 -17.36 -3.06
C THR A 151 8.41 -18.64 -2.27
N GLN A 152 9.46 -18.69 -1.45
CA GLN A 152 9.75 -19.83 -0.59
C GLN A 152 8.62 -20.09 0.41
N LEU A 153 8.16 -19.06 1.12
CA LEU A 153 7.08 -19.19 2.10
C LEU A 153 5.77 -19.66 1.46
N LEU A 154 5.47 -19.20 0.25
CA LEU A 154 4.30 -19.66 -0.49
C LEU A 154 4.43 -21.12 -0.93
N SER A 155 5.63 -21.58 -1.31
CA SER A 155 5.87 -22.98 -1.70
C SER A 155 5.88 -23.91 -0.49
N ASP A 156 6.33 -23.44 0.67
CA ASP A 156 6.37 -24.21 1.92
C ASP A 156 4.99 -24.39 2.57
N GLY A 157 3.95 -23.83 1.93
CA GLY A 157 2.56 -24.04 2.35
C GLY A 157 2.22 -23.40 3.70
N ILE A 158 2.84 -22.28 4.05
CA ILE A 158 2.40 -21.50 5.21
C ILE A 158 0.98 -21.01 4.93
N GLU A 159 0.01 -21.78 5.41
CA GLU A 159 -1.40 -21.41 5.39
C GLU A 159 -1.56 -20.03 6.04
N LYS A 160 -2.43 -19.24 5.44
CA LYS A 160 -2.81 -17.94 5.98
C LYS A 160 -3.30 -18.16 7.41
N SER A 161 -2.49 -17.79 8.39
CA SER A 161 -3.03 -17.61 9.74
C SER A 161 -4.03 -16.45 9.63
N GLU A 162 -5.30 -16.77 9.79
CA GLU A 162 -6.35 -15.77 9.94
C GLU A 162 -6.01 -14.93 11.18
N VAL A 163 -5.66 -13.67 10.95
CA VAL A 163 -5.49 -12.64 11.98
C VAL A 163 -6.64 -11.66 11.89
#